data_a27793861961e0b2cbe05f3ecf9edadb
#
_entry.id   a27793861961e0b2cbe05f3ecf9edadb
#
_cell.length_a   1.000
_cell.length_b   1.000
_cell.length_c   1.000
_cell.angle_alpha   90.00
_cell.angle_beta   90.00
_cell.angle_gamma   90.00
#
_symmetry.space_group_name_H-M   'P 1'
#
loop_
_entity.id
_entity.type
_entity.pdbx_description
1 polymer ?
#
loop_
_entity_poly.entity_id
_entity_poly.type
_entity_poly.pdbx_seq_one_letter_code
_entity_poly.pdbx_strand_id
1 'polypeptide(L)'
;MNRILSSILIGTLCLSCTNSGDFKVDTALSYCVNQVDSTLNVLETYDAIPRNISNDAPTKAWKCTSVHDWTSGFWPGILWYAYEYTQDKRLLVESEAFSTALYPVLDRKVTHHDLGFMMYCSLGNGYRLTGN
;
A
#
# COMPACT_ATOMS: atom_id res chain seq x y z
N MET A 1 -60.55 11.17 -37.70
CA MET A 1 -59.49 11.70 -38.56
C MET A 1 -58.24 12.07 -37.71
N ASN A 2 -57.20 11.32 -37.91
CA ASN A 2 -55.81 11.58 -37.57
C ASN A 2 -55.40 11.88 -36.12
N ARG A 3 -55.06 10.83 -35.43
CA ARG A 3 -54.10 10.85 -34.29
C ARG A 3 -53.12 9.69 -34.46
N ILE A 4 -52.12 9.91 -35.26
CA ILE A 4 -50.91 9.05 -35.31
C ILE A 4 -49.77 10.01 -35.55
N LEU A 5 -49.01 10.30 -34.48
CA LEU A 5 -47.64 10.83 -34.55
C LEU A 5 -47.22 11.30 -33.13
N SER A 6 -46.78 10.39 -32.30
CA SER A 6 -45.93 10.71 -31.11
C SER A 6 -45.53 9.43 -30.43
N SER A 7 -44.65 8.67 -31.03
CA SER A 7 -44.00 7.54 -30.31
C SER A 7 -42.72 7.11 -31.05
N ILE A 8 -41.81 8.04 -31.30
CA ILE A 8 -40.44 7.69 -31.69
C ILE A 8 -39.54 8.82 -31.17
N LEU A 9 -39.14 8.77 -29.93
CA LEU A 9 -37.94 9.47 -29.43
C LEU A 9 -37.60 9.11 -27.99
N ILE A 10 -37.45 7.85 -27.64
CA ILE A 10 -36.79 7.44 -26.40
C ILE A 10 -36.04 6.13 -26.69
N GLY A 11 -34.84 6.21 -27.22
CA GLY A 11 -34.08 5.00 -27.52
C GLY A 11 -32.62 5.21 -27.88
N THR A 12 -31.99 6.30 -27.40
CA THR A 12 -30.56 6.51 -27.74
C THR A 12 -29.84 7.24 -26.64
N LEU A 13 -29.79 6.66 -25.44
CA LEU A 13 -29.00 7.24 -24.36
C LEU A 13 -28.51 6.18 -23.35
N CYS A 14 -27.94 5.09 -23.81
CA CYS A 14 -27.22 4.15 -22.92
C CYS A 14 -26.08 3.42 -23.65
N LEU A 15 -25.28 4.12 -24.44
CA LEU A 15 -24.07 3.54 -25.09
C LEU A 15 -22.83 4.36 -24.78
N SER A 16 -22.62 4.70 -23.50
CA SER A 16 -21.44 5.44 -23.11
C SER A 16 -20.74 4.86 -21.86
N CYS A 17 -20.69 3.53 -21.73
CA CYS A 17 -19.88 2.86 -20.71
C CYS A 17 -19.36 1.53 -21.23
N THR A 18 -18.57 1.54 -22.31
CA THR A 18 -17.87 0.34 -22.76
C THR A 18 -16.48 0.71 -23.24
N ASN A 19 -15.60 1.03 -22.28
CA ASN A 19 -14.16 0.79 -22.37
C ASN A 19 -13.51 0.99 -20.99
N SER A 20 -13.99 0.33 -19.95
CA SER A 20 -13.16 -0.03 -18.82
C SER A 20 -12.34 -1.22 -19.31
N GLY A 21 -11.10 -0.97 -19.73
CA GLY A 21 -10.13 -2.05 -19.89
C GLY A 21 -10.18 -2.89 -18.62
N ASP A 22 -10.39 -4.21 -18.73
CA ASP A 22 -10.51 -5.12 -17.60
C ASP A 22 -9.31 -4.92 -16.68
N PHE A 23 -9.52 -4.25 -15.53
CA PHE A 23 -8.48 -4.09 -14.53
C PHE A 23 -8.19 -5.45 -13.92
N LYS A 24 -7.01 -6.00 -14.21
CA LYS A 24 -6.58 -7.29 -13.71
C LYS A 24 -5.91 -7.11 -12.37
N VAL A 25 -6.63 -7.40 -11.30
CA VAL A 25 -6.17 -7.28 -9.91
C VAL A 25 -4.85 -8.05 -9.69
N ASP A 26 -4.78 -9.29 -10.12
CA ASP A 26 -3.57 -10.12 -9.95
C ASP A 26 -2.34 -9.54 -10.65
N THR A 27 -2.52 -8.93 -11.82
CA THR A 27 -1.42 -8.25 -12.52
C THR A 27 -0.93 -7.03 -11.73
N ALA A 28 -1.85 -6.25 -11.17
CA ALA A 28 -1.51 -5.09 -10.36
C ALA A 28 -0.82 -5.49 -9.05
N LEU A 29 -1.33 -6.50 -8.35
CA LEU A 29 -0.73 -7.00 -7.11
C LEU A 29 0.65 -7.63 -7.35
N SER A 30 0.82 -8.41 -8.42
CA SER A 30 2.13 -8.94 -8.80
C SER A 30 3.14 -7.84 -9.09
N TYR A 31 2.72 -6.76 -9.76
CA TYR A 31 3.58 -5.60 -9.95
C TYR A 31 3.97 -4.97 -8.61
N CYS A 32 3.03 -4.80 -7.68
CA CYS A 32 3.31 -4.25 -6.35
C CYS A 32 4.32 -5.12 -5.58
N VAL A 33 4.18 -6.45 -5.60
CA VAL A 33 5.13 -7.37 -4.96
C VAL A 33 6.53 -7.24 -5.56
N ASN A 34 6.65 -7.14 -6.88
CA ASN A 34 7.94 -6.91 -7.54
C ASN A 34 8.60 -5.58 -7.11
N GLN A 35 7.79 -4.53 -6.88
CA GLN A 35 8.31 -3.26 -6.34
C GLN A 35 8.76 -3.39 -4.88
N VAL A 36 8.03 -4.15 -4.07
CA VAL A 36 8.42 -4.49 -2.69
C VAL A 36 9.77 -5.21 -2.69
N ASP A 37 9.94 -6.24 -3.50
CA ASP A 37 11.19 -7.00 -3.60
C ASP A 37 12.35 -6.12 -4.04
N SER A 38 12.12 -5.28 -5.05
CA SER A 38 13.13 -4.33 -5.53
C SER A 38 13.54 -3.34 -4.44
N THR A 39 12.60 -2.92 -3.61
CA THR A 39 12.86 -2.02 -2.48
C THR A 39 13.64 -2.72 -1.37
N LEU A 40 13.23 -3.93 -0.97
CA LEU A 40 13.93 -4.73 0.04
C LEU A 40 15.40 -4.98 -0.32
N ASN A 41 15.69 -5.19 -1.61
CA ASN A 41 17.07 -5.44 -2.08
C ASN A 41 18.01 -4.24 -1.97
N VAL A 42 17.49 -3.03 -1.73
CA VAL A 42 18.31 -1.81 -1.60
C VAL A 42 18.29 -1.22 -0.19
N LEU A 43 17.49 -1.76 0.71
CA LEU A 43 17.46 -1.35 2.12
C LEU A 43 18.54 -2.13 2.90
N GLU A 44 19.34 -1.40 3.67
CA GLU A 44 20.47 -1.99 4.41
C GLU A 44 20.10 -2.29 5.87
N THR A 45 19.12 -1.59 6.44
CA THR A 45 18.73 -1.68 7.84
C THR A 45 17.24 -1.55 8.03
N TYR A 46 16.70 -2.11 9.12
CA TYR A 46 15.26 -2.08 9.42
C TYR A 46 14.76 -0.75 10.02
N ASP A 47 15.65 0.13 10.43
CA ASP A 47 15.31 1.48 10.94
C ASP A 47 15.31 2.56 9.86
N ALA A 48 15.78 2.23 8.66
CA ALA A 48 15.74 3.08 7.48
C ALA A 48 14.44 2.83 6.68
N ILE A 49 13.38 3.56 7.03
CA ILE A 49 12.06 3.38 6.43
C ILE A 49 11.96 4.11 5.09
N PRO A 50 11.68 3.43 3.97
CA PRO A 50 11.53 4.08 2.67
C PRO A 50 10.29 4.99 2.69
N ARG A 51 10.47 6.26 2.34
CA ARG A 51 9.41 7.26 2.38
C ARG A 51 9.02 7.79 1.01
N ASN A 52 9.98 8.27 0.26
CA ASN A 52 9.76 8.82 -1.06
C ASN A 52 11.02 8.68 -1.94
N ILE A 53 10.82 8.78 -3.26
CA ILE A 53 11.93 8.82 -4.22
C ILE A 53 12.29 10.29 -4.45
N SER A 54 13.57 10.64 -4.31
CA SER A 54 14.04 11.99 -4.60
C SER A 54 14.02 12.22 -6.10
N ASN A 55 13.30 13.25 -6.54
CA ASN A 55 13.29 13.65 -7.96
C ASN A 55 14.56 14.41 -8.36
N ASP A 56 15.31 14.92 -7.38
CA ASP A 56 16.48 15.77 -7.59
C ASP A 56 17.79 14.99 -7.64
N ALA A 57 17.75 13.67 -7.39
CA ALA A 57 18.92 12.82 -7.47
C ALA A 57 19.09 12.25 -8.88
N PRO A 58 20.33 12.18 -9.40
CA PRO A 58 20.61 11.56 -10.70
C PRO A 58 20.25 10.06 -10.71
N THR A 59 20.22 9.43 -9.56
CA THR A 59 19.69 8.07 -9.34
C THR A 59 18.39 8.18 -8.56
N LYS A 60 17.30 7.57 -9.05
CA LYS A 60 16.01 7.49 -8.35
C LYS A 60 16.14 6.54 -7.15
N ALA A 61 16.80 7.01 -6.11
CA ALA A 61 16.99 6.25 -4.87
C ALA A 61 15.92 6.59 -3.83
N TRP A 62 15.64 5.65 -2.95
CA TRP A 62 14.78 5.89 -1.80
C TRP A 62 15.40 6.93 -0.87
N LYS A 63 14.60 7.93 -0.51
CA LYS A 63 14.86 8.78 0.63
C LYS A 63 14.18 8.14 1.83
N CYS A 64 15.00 7.54 2.71
CA CYS A 64 14.51 6.90 3.92
C CYS A 64 14.33 7.92 5.05
N THR A 65 13.46 7.58 5.98
CA THR A 65 13.21 8.32 7.21
C THR A 65 13.41 7.41 8.42
N SER A 66 13.45 7.98 9.63
CA SER A 66 13.56 7.21 10.85
C SER A 66 12.23 6.57 11.26
N VAL A 67 12.29 5.60 12.16
CA VAL A 67 11.10 4.95 12.74
C VAL A 67 10.17 5.92 13.48
N HIS A 68 10.64 7.10 13.83
CA HIS A 68 9.85 8.13 14.51
C HIS A 68 9.06 9.06 13.58
N ASP A 69 9.22 8.92 12.26
CA ASP A 69 8.42 9.66 11.28
C ASP A 69 6.99 9.10 11.25
N TRP A 70 6.00 9.95 11.10
CA TRP A 70 4.59 9.54 11.08
C TRP A 70 4.24 8.55 9.96
N THR A 71 5.05 8.49 8.90
CA THR A 71 4.86 7.55 7.79
C THR A 71 5.48 6.18 8.03
N SER A 72 6.24 6.00 9.12
CA SER A 72 7.07 4.80 9.31
C SER A 72 6.30 3.48 9.37
N GLY A 73 5.04 3.51 9.78
CA GLY A 73 4.20 2.31 9.81
C GLY A 73 3.69 1.84 8.45
N PHE A 74 3.75 2.68 7.40
CA PHE A 74 3.22 2.31 6.09
C PHE A 74 4.07 1.27 5.36
N TRP A 75 5.39 1.34 5.48
CA TRP A 75 6.26 0.35 4.84
C TRP A 75 6.05 -1.06 5.39
N PRO A 76 6.13 -1.33 6.70
CA PRO A 76 5.76 -2.64 7.21
C PRO A 76 4.31 -3.03 6.90
N GLY A 77 3.39 -2.07 6.82
CA GLY A 77 2.02 -2.32 6.37
C GLY A 77 1.95 -2.86 4.95
N ILE A 78 2.72 -2.30 4.03
CA ILE A 78 2.83 -2.78 2.63
C ILE A 78 3.42 -4.21 2.61
N LEU A 79 4.44 -4.49 3.43
CA LEU A 79 5.03 -5.82 3.54
C LEU A 79 4.01 -6.84 4.05
N TRP A 80 3.20 -6.50 5.04
CA TRP A 80 2.12 -7.35 5.54
C TRP A 80 1.07 -7.68 4.47
N TYR A 81 0.68 -6.69 3.65
CA TYR A 81 -0.25 -6.94 2.53
C TYR A 81 0.39 -7.79 1.43
N ALA A 82 1.68 -7.58 1.14
CA ALA A 82 2.42 -8.43 0.20
C ALA A 82 2.51 -9.88 0.70
N TYR A 83 2.77 -10.08 2.00
CA TYR A 83 2.71 -11.40 2.64
C TYR A 83 1.31 -12.01 2.57
N GLU A 84 0.26 -11.27 2.89
CA GLU A 84 -1.12 -11.74 2.83
C GLU A 84 -1.49 -12.25 1.43
N TYR A 85 -1.06 -11.55 0.39
CA TYR A 85 -1.32 -11.93 -0.99
C TYR A 85 -0.49 -13.12 -1.45
N THR A 86 0.80 -13.18 -1.10
CA THR A 86 1.72 -14.18 -1.65
C THR A 86 1.89 -15.42 -0.78
N GLN A 87 1.68 -15.29 0.53
CA GLN A 87 2.03 -16.29 1.56
C GLN A 87 3.54 -16.63 1.58
N ASP A 88 4.39 -15.74 1.06
CA ASP A 88 5.85 -15.90 1.05
C ASP A 88 6.42 -15.70 2.46
N LYS A 89 7.05 -16.75 2.98
CA LYS A 89 7.67 -16.72 4.32
C LYS A 89 8.79 -15.68 4.47
N ARG A 90 9.45 -15.32 3.38
CA ARG A 90 10.45 -14.25 3.40
C ARG A 90 9.78 -12.91 3.69
N LEU A 91 8.65 -12.63 3.04
CA LEU A 91 7.88 -11.41 3.31
C LEU A 91 7.31 -11.39 4.73
N LEU A 92 6.94 -12.54 5.30
CA LEU A 92 6.58 -12.64 6.73
C LEU A 92 7.72 -12.15 7.62
N VAL A 93 8.93 -12.70 7.43
CA VAL A 93 10.12 -12.33 8.23
C VAL A 93 10.43 -10.85 8.11
N GLU A 94 10.40 -10.30 6.89
CA GLU A 94 10.64 -8.89 6.64
C GLU A 94 9.57 -7.99 7.28
N SER A 95 8.29 -8.41 7.21
CA SER A 95 7.19 -7.69 7.85
C SER A 95 7.34 -7.61 9.36
N GLU A 96 7.71 -8.73 10.00
CA GLU A 96 7.96 -8.81 11.43
C GLU A 96 9.15 -7.93 11.84
N ALA A 97 10.25 -8.00 11.09
CA ALA A 97 11.46 -7.24 11.39
C ALA A 97 11.23 -5.72 11.31
N PHE A 98 10.62 -5.23 10.22
CA PHE A 98 10.29 -3.81 10.08
C PHE A 98 9.23 -3.35 11.09
N SER A 99 8.25 -4.19 11.44
CA SER A 99 7.27 -3.87 12.48
C SER A 99 7.93 -3.77 13.87
N THR A 100 8.83 -4.69 14.19
CA THR A 100 9.58 -4.70 15.47
C THR A 100 10.49 -3.47 15.59
N ALA A 101 11.05 -2.99 14.50
CA ALA A 101 11.86 -1.77 14.48
C ALA A 101 11.09 -0.52 14.95
N LEU A 102 9.75 -0.55 14.96
CA LEU A 102 8.91 0.55 15.44
C LEU A 102 8.72 0.55 16.97
N TYR A 103 9.11 -0.50 17.72
CA TYR A 103 8.89 -0.55 19.17
C TYR A 103 9.47 0.65 19.95
N PRO A 104 10.61 1.24 19.60
CA PRO A 104 11.09 2.45 20.28
C PRO A 104 10.13 3.63 20.24
N VAL A 105 9.17 3.64 19.31
CA VAL A 105 8.13 4.69 19.25
C VAL A 105 7.17 4.58 20.42
N LEU A 106 6.92 3.37 20.93
CA LEU A 106 5.99 3.11 22.05
C LEU A 106 6.54 3.64 23.40
N ASP A 107 7.87 3.73 23.53
CA ASP A 107 8.53 4.21 24.75
C ASP A 107 8.54 5.74 24.87
N ARG A 108 8.08 6.44 23.83
CA ARG A 108 8.04 7.90 23.81
C ARG A 108 6.63 8.43 24.08
N LYS A 109 6.57 9.56 24.78
CA LYS A 109 5.33 10.32 24.84
C LYS A 109 5.03 10.88 23.45
N VAL A 110 4.18 10.19 22.71
CA VAL A 110 3.73 10.61 21.39
C VAL A 110 2.65 11.68 21.54
N THR A 111 2.82 12.81 20.88
CA THR A 111 1.93 13.97 20.99
C THR A 111 1.13 14.23 19.72
N HIS A 112 1.29 13.41 18.68
CA HIS A 112 0.57 13.54 17.40
C HIS A 112 -0.44 12.40 17.19
N HIS A 113 -1.49 12.68 16.41
CA HIS A 113 -2.59 11.74 16.14
C HIS A 113 -2.23 10.62 15.17
N ASP A 114 -1.10 10.73 14.46
CA ASP A 114 -0.69 9.75 13.43
C ASP A 114 -0.19 8.42 14.02
N LEU A 115 0.00 8.34 15.35
CA LEU A 115 0.41 7.10 16.02
C LEU A 115 -0.51 5.91 15.62
N GLY A 116 -1.80 6.18 15.44
CA GLY A 116 -2.75 5.18 14.96
C GLY A 116 -2.35 4.60 13.60
N PHE A 117 -1.96 5.44 12.63
CA PHE A 117 -1.49 4.98 11.32
C PHE A 117 -0.20 4.16 11.44
N MET A 118 0.75 4.62 12.26
CA MET A 118 2.01 3.91 12.48
C MET A 118 1.76 2.50 13.01
N MET A 119 0.97 2.38 14.08
CA MET A 119 0.79 1.11 14.81
C MET A 119 -0.19 0.16 14.13
N TYR A 120 -1.34 0.65 13.63
CA TYR A 120 -2.34 -0.23 13.00
C TYR A 120 -1.90 -0.73 11.62
N CYS A 121 -1.21 0.09 10.83
CA CYS A 121 -0.70 -0.36 9.55
C CYS A 121 0.40 -1.42 9.70
N SER A 122 1.21 -1.34 10.75
CA SER A 122 2.32 -2.26 11.02
C SER A 122 1.92 -3.41 11.95
N LEU A 123 2.02 -3.19 13.25
CA LEU A 123 1.75 -4.19 14.30
C LEU A 123 0.30 -4.70 14.26
N GLY A 124 -0.67 -3.83 13.95
CA GLY A 124 -2.07 -4.24 13.82
C GLY A 124 -2.30 -5.26 12.71
N ASN A 125 -1.65 -5.08 11.54
CA ASN A 125 -1.70 -6.09 10.47
C ASN A 125 -0.93 -7.36 10.86
N GLY A 126 0.21 -7.23 11.56
CA GLY A 126 0.94 -8.37 12.09
C GLY A 126 0.05 -9.22 13.00
N TYR A 127 -0.58 -8.60 14.00
CA TYR A 127 -1.52 -9.29 14.88
C TYR A 127 -2.69 -9.93 14.13
N ARG A 128 -3.28 -9.22 13.16
CA ARG A 128 -4.40 -9.74 12.35
C ARG A 128 -4.03 -11.01 11.59
N LEU A 129 -2.80 -11.09 11.07
CA LEU A 129 -2.36 -12.17 10.18
C LEU A 129 -1.70 -13.34 10.92
N THR A 130 -1.09 -13.09 12.08
CA THR A 130 -0.31 -14.10 12.81
C THR A 130 -0.88 -14.45 14.19
N GLY A 131 -1.67 -13.56 14.78
CA GLY A 131 -2.17 -13.69 16.15
C GLY A 131 -1.16 -13.32 17.24
N ASN A 132 0.03 -12.78 16.86
CA ASN A 132 1.10 -12.39 17.78
C ASN A 132 1.16 -10.87 17.97
#